data_d8e8dca935cf5c39aea76957a21e1753
#
_entry.id   d8e8dca935cf5c39aea76957a21e1753
#
_cell.length_a   1.000
_cell.length_b   1.000
_cell.length_c   1.000
_cell.angle_alpha   90.00
_cell.angle_beta   90.00
_cell.angle_gamma   90.00
#
_symmetry.space_group_name_H-M   'P 1'
#
loop_
_entity.id
_entity.type
_entity.pdbx_description
1 polymer ?
#
loop_
_entity_poly.entity_id
_entity_poly.type
_entity_poly.pdbx_seq_one_letter_code
_entity_poly.pdbx_strand_id
1 'polypeptide(L)'
;MLKLTPTAENKVAIVSLGGLAPLIKQMNSPNVEVQCNAVGCITNLATHEDNKAKIARSGALQPLTRLAKSKDMRVQRNATGALLNMTHSGTRSQQF
;
A
#
# COMPACT_ATOMS: atom_id res chain seq x y z
N MET A 1 12.13 22.45 -5.46
CA MET A 1 11.91 21.05 -5.68
C MET A 1 10.44 20.74 -5.81
N LEU A 2 10.10 19.98 -6.79
CA LEU A 2 8.72 19.61 -7.00
C LEU A 2 8.27 18.60 -6.00
N LYS A 3 7.16 18.89 -5.39
CA LYS A 3 6.53 17.92 -4.54
C LYS A 3 5.58 17.09 -5.37
N LEU A 4 5.86 15.81 -5.47
CA LEU A 4 5.04 14.95 -6.29
C LEU A 4 3.89 14.40 -5.47
N THR A 5 2.69 14.77 -5.89
CA THR A 5 1.50 14.15 -5.34
C THR A 5 1.12 13.00 -6.24
N PRO A 6 0.91 11.80 -5.70
CA PRO A 6 0.59 10.68 -6.58
C PRO A 6 -0.71 10.91 -7.34
N THR A 7 -0.60 10.91 -8.65
CA THR A 7 -1.76 10.88 -9.54
C THR A 7 -1.95 9.44 -9.97
N ALA A 8 -3.04 9.16 -10.67
CA ALA A 8 -3.27 7.82 -11.18
C ALA A 8 -2.10 7.35 -12.04
N GLU A 9 -1.60 8.22 -12.90
CA GLU A 9 -0.48 7.89 -13.78
C GLU A 9 0.79 7.65 -12.98
N ASN A 10 1.06 8.50 -12.00
CA ASN A 10 2.24 8.34 -11.17
C ASN A 10 2.18 7.08 -10.33
N LYS A 11 1.00 6.74 -9.82
CA LYS A 11 0.85 5.52 -9.04
C LYS A 11 1.20 4.30 -9.87
N VAL A 12 0.72 4.25 -11.09
CA VAL A 12 1.04 3.13 -11.97
C VAL A 12 2.53 3.11 -12.31
N ALA A 13 3.10 4.28 -12.61
CA ALA A 13 4.50 4.37 -12.95
C ALA A 13 5.40 3.92 -11.81
N ILE A 14 5.08 4.33 -10.58
CA ILE A 14 5.87 3.92 -9.41
C ILE A 14 5.93 2.40 -9.30
N VAL A 15 4.79 1.75 -9.46
CA VAL A 15 4.74 0.29 -9.36
C VAL A 15 5.45 -0.35 -10.53
N SER A 16 5.25 0.15 -11.73
CA SER A 16 5.88 -0.40 -12.93
C SER A 16 7.39 -0.26 -12.91
N LEU A 17 7.91 0.76 -12.24
CA LEU A 17 9.34 1.00 -12.14
C LEU A 17 9.98 0.30 -10.94
N GLY A 18 9.24 -0.58 -10.28
CA GLY A 18 9.81 -1.37 -9.20
C GLY A 18 9.75 -0.71 -7.84
N GLY A 19 8.88 0.28 -7.68
CA GLY A 19 8.76 0.98 -6.41
C GLY A 19 8.23 0.12 -5.26
N LEU A 20 7.66 -1.04 -5.55
CA LEU A 20 7.10 -1.88 -4.50
C LEU A 20 8.17 -2.57 -3.66
N ALA A 21 9.28 -3.00 -4.27
CA ALA A 21 10.29 -3.72 -3.51
C ALA A 21 10.86 -2.90 -2.35
N PRO A 22 11.26 -1.64 -2.55
CA PRO A 22 11.71 -0.82 -1.41
C PRO A 22 10.63 -0.62 -0.36
N LEU A 23 9.38 -0.46 -0.78
CA LEU A 23 8.29 -0.26 0.18
C LEU A 23 8.05 -1.51 1.02
N ILE A 24 8.11 -2.68 0.40
CA ILE A 24 7.96 -3.93 1.12
C ILE A 24 9.09 -4.08 2.14
N LYS A 25 10.29 -3.74 1.73
CA LYS A 25 11.43 -3.79 2.64
C LYS A 25 11.23 -2.87 3.84
N GLN A 26 10.71 -1.66 3.59
CA GLN A 26 10.45 -0.70 4.65
C GLN A 26 9.34 -1.15 5.58
N MET A 27 8.36 -1.88 5.06
CA MET A 27 7.31 -2.44 5.93
C MET A 27 7.88 -3.44 6.92
N ASN A 28 9.01 -4.04 6.60
CA ASN A 28 9.65 -5.00 7.48
C ASN A 28 10.67 -4.36 8.42
N SER A 29 10.80 -3.05 8.37
CA SER A 29 11.69 -2.32 9.26
C SER A 29 11.23 -2.41 10.70
N PRO A 30 12.14 -2.45 11.67
CA PRO A 30 11.73 -2.39 13.08
C PRO A 30 11.28 -1.00 13.50
N ASN A 31 11.51 0.02 12.66
CA ASN A 31 11.15 1.38 12.98
C ASN A 31 9.70 1.65 12.62
N VAL A 32 8.89 2.02 13.63
CA VAL A 32 7.45 2.21 13.44
C VAL A 32 7.14 3.33 12.45
N GLU A 33 7.93 4.41 12.47
CA GLU A 33 7.69 5.50 11.54
C GLU A 33 7.93 5.07 10.10
N VAL A 34 8.95 4.28 9.88
CA VAL A 34 9.24 3.75 8.55
C VAL A 34 8.12 2.81 8.12
N GLN A 35 7.67 1.94 9.00
CA GLN A 35 6.54 1.05 8.72
C GLN A 35 5.31 1.85 8.32
N CYS A 36 4.99 2.87 9.10
CA CYS A 36 3.80 3.68 8.87
C CYS A 36 3.85 4.36 7.51
N ASN A 37 4.99 4.94 7.18
CA ASN A 37 5.17 5.62 5.90
C ASN A 37 5.05 4.65 4.74
N ALA A 38 5.66 3.48 4.85
CA ALA A 38 5.62 2.49 3.78
C ALA A 38 4.20 1.97 3.56
N VAL A 39 3.50 1.67 4.64
CA VAL A 39 2.12 1.18 4.54
C VAL A 39 1.22 2.27 3.96
N GLY A 40 1.43 3.52 4.36
CA GLY A 40 0.66 4.63 3.81
C GLY A 40 0.85 4.76 2.31
N CYS A 41 2.08 4.58 1.84
CA CYS A 41 2.37 4.59 0.42
C CYS A 41 1.67 3.44 -0.30
N ILE A 42 1.73 2.25 0.27
CA ILE A 42 1.05 1.09 -0.33
C ILE A 42 -0.46 1.33 -0.39
N THR A 43 -1.03 1.89 0.67
CA THR A 43 -2.45 2.20 0.68
C THR A 43 -2.82 3.14 -0.45
N ASN A 44 -2.02 4.17 -0.65
CA ASN A 44 -2.22 5.12 -1.72
C ASN A 44 -2.12 4.46 -3.09
N LEU A 45 -1.09 3.65 -3.29
CA LEU A 45 -0.90 2.97 -4.56
C LEU A 45 -2.03 1.98 -4.85
N ALA A 46 -2.58 1.39 -3.81
CA ALA A 46 -3.64 0.39 -3.95
C ALA A 46 -5.00 1.00 -4.31
N THR A 47 -5.09 2.31 -4.40
CA THR A 47 -6.33 2.93 -4.86
C THR A 47 -6.51 2.78 -6.36
N HIS A 48 -5.47 2.40 -7.07
CA HIS A 48 -5.54 2.23 -8.52
C HIS A 48 -5.62 0.74 -8.86
N GLU A 49 -6.61 0.38 -9.70
CA GLU A 49 -6.86 -1.02 -10.01
C GLU A 49 -5.65 -1.73 -10.61
N ASP A 50 -4.94 -1.04 -11.51
CA ASP A 50 -3.78 -1.67 -12.15
C ASP A 50 -2.72 -2.05 -11.15
N ASN A 51 -2.64 -1.34 -10.03
CA ASN A 51 -1.63 -1.61 -9.03
C ASN A 51 -2.01 -2.76 -8.10
N LYS A 52 -3.31 -2.98 -7.90
CA LYS A 52 -3.75 -3.99 -6.93
C LYS A 52 -3.21 -5.37 -7.25
N ALA A 53 -3.30 -5.77 -8.51
CA ALA A 53 -2.80 -7.08 -8.91
C ALA A 53 -1.30 -7.18 -8.70
N LYS A 54 -0.58 -6.13 -9.04
CA LYS A 54 0.89 -6.12 -8.89
C LYS A 54 1.28 -6.15 -7.43
N ILE A 55 0.58 -5.39 -6.59
CA ILE A 55 0.84 -5.40 -5.15
C ILE A 55 0.58 -6.80 -4.58
N ALA A 56 -0.52 -7.43 -4.99
CA ALA A 56 -0.83 -8.76 -4.51
C ALA A 56 0.25 -9.78 -4.89
N ARG A 57 0.79 -9.64 -6.10
CA ARG A 57 1.82 -10.59 -6.57
C ARG A 57 3.20 -10.30 -6.03
N SER A 58 3.40 -9.11 -5.47
CA SER A 58 4.73 -8.69 -5.02
C SER A 58 5.14 -9.29 -3.68
N GLY A 59 4.19 -9.89 -2.97
CA GLY A 59 4.46 -10.38 -1.62
C GLY A 59 4.14 -9.38 -0.54
N ALA A 60 3.54 -8.25 -0.88
CA ALA A 60 3.22 -7.20 0.09
C ALA A 60 2.10 -7.60 1.04
N LEU A 61 1.25 -8.54 0.65
CA LEU A 61 0.09 -8.89 1.49
C LEU A 61 0.50 -9.50 2.82
N GLN A 62 1.58 -10.26 2.85
CA GLN A 62 2.05 -10.88 4.06
C GLN A 62 2.44 -9.86 5.13
N PRO A 63 3.35 -8.92 4.84
CA PRO A 63 3.65 -7.88 5.82
C PRO A 63 2.45 -6.99 6.15
N LEU A 64 1.57 -6.72 5.19
CA LEU A 64 0.37 -5.94 5.47
C LEU A 64 -0.52 -6.64 6.49
N THR A 65 -0.70 -7.94 6.33
CA THR A 65 -1.50 -8.72 7.29
C THR A 65 -0.88 -8.68 8.67
N ARG A 66 0.44 -8.79 8.74
CA ARG A 66 1.14 -8.72 10.03
C ARG A 66 0.98 -7.36 10.66
N LEU A 67 1.16 -6.31 9.87
CA LEU A 67 1.09 -4.94 10.39
C LEU A 67 -0.33 -4.52 10.74
N ALA A 68 -1.33 -5.17 10.17
CA ALA A 68 -2.71 -4.92 10.57
C ALA A 68 -2.98 -5.33 12.02
N LYS A 69 -2.07 -6.10 12.59
CA LYS A 69 -2.15 -6.51 14.00
C LYS A 69 -1.18 -5.72 14.87
N SER A 70 -0.60 -4.66 14.32
CA SER A 70 0.37 -3.85 15.05
C SER A 70 -0.27 -3.20 16.27
N LYS A 71 0.53 -3.02 17.30
CA LYS A 71 0.10 -2.28 18.50
C LYS A 71 0.09 -0.79 18.26
N ASP A 72 0.82 -0.32 17.25
CA ASP A 72 0.78 1.09 16.88
C ASP A 72 -0.46 1.33 16.05
N MET A 73 -1.32 2.24 16.54
CA MET A 73 -2.61 2.46 15.92
C MET A 73 -2.50 3.02 14.50
N ARG A 74 -1.47 3.81 14.23
CA ARG A 74 -1.29 4.37 12.89
C ARG A 74 -0.94 3.26 11.91
N VAL A 75 -0.05 2.38 12.30
CA VAL A 75 0.34 1.25 11.45
C VAL A 75 -0.84 0.31 11.25
N GLN A 76 -1.53 -0.02 12.34
CA GLN A 76 -2.68 -0.91 12.27
C GLN A 76 -3.75 -0.36 11.32
N ARG A 77 -4.07 0.91 11.47
CA ARG A 77 -5.11 1.54 10.66
C ARG A 77 -4.71 1.61 9.19
N ASN A 78 -3.48 2.00 8.92
CA ASN A 78 -2.99 2.09 7.55
C ASN A 78 -2.96 0.71 6.89
N ALA A 79 -2.47 -0.29 7.61
CA ALA A 79 -2.40 -1.64 7.05
C ALA A 79 -3.79 -2.21 6.78
N THR A 80 -4.72 -1.97 7.71
CA THR A 80 -6.10 -2.41 7.50
C THR A 80 -6.71 -1.72 6.30
N GLY A 81 -6.46 -0.42 6.16
CA GLY A 81 -6.95 0.33 5.00
C GLY A 81 -6.38 -0.21 3.70
N ALA A 82 -5.09 -0.55 3.69
CA ALA A 82 -4.48 -1.12 2.51
C ALA A 82 -5.11 -2.46 2.14
N LEU A 83 -5.33 -3.31 3.14
CA LEU A 83 -5.95 -4.61 2.89
C LEU A 83 -7.37 -4.46 2.35
N LEU A 84 -8.12 -3.50 2.90
CA LEU A 84 -9.46 -3.25 2.41
C LEU A 84 -9.44 -2.80 0.96
N ASN A 85 -8.51 -1.90 0.62
CA ASN A 85 -8.36 -1.49 -0.77
C ASN A 85 -8.05 -2.66 -1.68
N MET A 86 -7.26 -3.60 -1.18
CA MET A 86 -6.88 -4.77 -1.99
C MET A 86 -8.04 -5.73 -2.21
N THR A 87 -8.99 -5.79 -1.27
CA THR A 87 -10.10 -6.72 -1.40
C THR A 87 -11.23 -6.18 -2.25
N HIS A 88 -11.27 -4.89 -2.51
CA HIS A 88 -12.29 -4.29 -3.34
C HIS A 88 -11.82 -4.24 -4.78
N SER A 89 -12.52 -4.93 -5.64
CA SER A 89 -12.30 -4.70 -7.06
C SER A 89 -13.05 -3.46 -7.39
N GLY A 90 -12.40 -2.60 -8.09
CA GLY A 90 -12.87 -1.26 -8.32
C GLY A 90 -14.28 -1.13 -8.75
N THR A 91 -14.93 -1.98 -8.80
CA THR A 91 -16.23 -1.80 -9.13
C THR A 91 -17.16 -2.03 -8.03
N ARG A 92 -17.06 -2.15 -7.83
CA ARG A 92 -17.89 -2.19 -7.33
C ARG A 92 -18.32 -1.97 -6.52
N SER A 93 -17.99 -2.14 -6.28
CA SER A 93 -18.39 -1.99 -5.56
C SER A 93 -19.13 -1.17 -5.08
N GLN A 94 -19.12 -0.75 -5.22
CA GLN A 94 -19.72 0.03 -4.88
C GLN A 94 -20.84 0.21 -4.96
N GLN A 95 -21.17 -0.24 -5.13
CA GLN A 95 -22.13 -0.11 -5.22
C GLN A 95 -22.91 -0.31 -4.51
N PHE A 96 -23.15 -0.32 -4.08
CA PHE A 96 -23.96 -0.35 -3.65
C PHE A 96 -24.20 0.00 -3.30
#